data_08be71fa30c7d773a2b60ceffb20d9d2
#
_entry.id   08be71fa30c7d773a2b60ceffb20d9d2
#
_cell.length_a   1.000
_cell.length_b   1.000
_cell.length_c   1.000
_cell.angle_alpha   90.00
_cell.angle_beta   90.00
_cell.angle_gamma   90.00
#
_symmetry.space_group_name_H-M   'P 1'
#
loop_
_entity.id
_entity.type
_entity.pdbx_description
1 polymer ?
#
loop_
_entity_poly.entity_id
_entity_poly.type
_entity_poly.pdbx_seq_one_letter_code
_entity_poly.pdbx_strand_id
1 'polypeptide(L)'
;MLIIGCDFHPGFQQIAIFDNQTGAYEERRLSHRAEAEQFYRSLAGQEVRVGMEACGHYPWFEHLLAELGFELWLGDAAKIRASVVRQQKTDRRDAEHLQMLMREDRFPRIWVPSLEERDVRQLLVHRHKQVQARTRTKNQLHALAMSQGVQKKWKLWTAAGRAELESLELLPYAAQRRRQLLHRLDALEAEIAALNRQVEEEVKGRPAAVKLMTHPGVGPVTALAMVLTLGPAERFRDGRKVGSYFGLIPSEYSSGGRQRLGHISKQGSSFVRFLLVEAGQSAARKDAELGRFYRRLGARKHRALAKVAVARKLAVRLYLMLREDWTYAQLCRAVVQASPSHSVAASKNRPLE
;
A
#
# COMPACT_ATOMS: atom_id res chain seq x y z
N MET A 1 -13.36 -8.44 32.79
CA MET A 1 -12.91 -8.29 31.37
C MET A 1 -12.11 -9.50 30.97
N LEU A 2 -12.56 -10.21 29.93
CA LEU A 2 -11.82 -11.31 29.33
C LEU A 2 -10.82 -10.81 28.29
N ILE A 3 -9.58 -11.29 28.34
CA ILE A 3 -8.54 -11.02 27.35
C ILE A 3 -8.24 -12.32 26.60
N ILE A 4 -8.49 -12.32 25.29
CA ILE A 4 -8.36 -13.49 24.42
C ILE A 4 -7.25 -13.24 23.40
N GLY A 5 -6.15 -13.99 23.48
CA GLY A 5 -5.16 -14.10 22.42
C GLY A 5 -5.62 -15.14 21.41
N CYS A 6 -5.69 -14.76 20.12
CA CYS A 6 -6.22 -15.61 19.06
C CYS A 6 -5.18 -15.83 17.96
N ASP A 7 -4.67 -17.04 17.83
CA ASP A 7 -3.91 -17.47 16.65
C ASP A 7 -4.91 -17.99 15.60
N PHE A 8 -5.14 -17.17 14.59
CA PHE A 8 -6.23 -17.33 13.63
C PHE A 8 -5.74 -18.03 12.35
N HIS A 9 -6.27 -19.22 12.09
CA HIS A 9 -6.03 -20.00 10.87
C HIS A 9 -7.29 -20.05 9.98
N PRO A 10 -7.19 -20.42 8.68
CA PRO A 10 -8.36 -20.48 7.80
C PRO A 10 -9.47 -21.45 8.24
N GLY A 11 -9.14 -22.57 8.89
CA GLY A 11 -10.09 -23.60 9.28
C GLY A 11 -10.40 -23.69 10.77
N PHE A 12 -9.62 -23.01 11.60
CA PHE A 12 -9.76 -23.00 13.06
C PHE A 12 -9.06 -21.81 13.68
N GLN A 13 -9.28 -21.59 14.96
CA GLN A 13 -8.48 -20.69 15.77
C GLN A 13 -8.04 -21.39 17.06
N GLN A 14 -6.80 -21.16 17.47
CA GLN A 14 -6.30 -21.48 18.78
C GLN A 14 -6.41 -20.24 19.64
N ILE A 15 -7.06 -20.34 20.82
CA ILE A 15 -7.25 -19.20 21.70
C ILE A 15 -6.69 -19.47 23.09
N ALA A 16 -6.18 -18.41 23.71
CA ALA A 16 -5.79 -18.37 25.11
C ALA A 16 -6.61 -17.27 25.80
N ILE A 17 -7.36 -17.62 26.81
CA ILE A 17 -8.32 -16.78 27.52
C ILE A 17 -7.76 -16.48 28.91
N PHE A 18 -7.80 -15.22 29.30
CA PHE A 18 -7.47 -14.80 30.66
C PHE A 18 -8.55 -13.87 31.20
N ASP A 19 -9.06 -14.18 32.37
CA ASP A 19 -9.99 -13.31 33.07
C ASP A 19 -9.24 -12.42 34.08
N ASN A 20 -9.28 -11.11 33.82
CA ASN A 20 -8.62 -10.13 34.70
C ASN A 20 -9.26 -10.03 36.12
N GLN A 21 -10.48 -10.51 36.32
CA GLN A 21 -11.17 -10.43 37.62
C GLN A 21 -10.83 -11.62 38.49
N THR A 22 -10.84 -12.81 37.91
CA THR A 22 -10.65 -14.07 38.65
C THR A 22 -9.22 -14.59 38.60
N GLY A 23 -8.42 -14.14 37.61
CA GLY A 23 -7.11 -14.71 37.31
C GLY A 23 -7.16 -16.06 36.60
N ALA A 24 -8.35 -16.53 36.21
CA ALA A 24 -8.53 -17.81 35.53
C ALA A 24 -7.89 -17.78 34.14
N TYR A 25 -7.25 -18.88 33.76
CA TYR A 25 -6.63 -19.09 32.46
C TYR A 25 -7.18 -20.36 31.81
N GLU A 26 -7.53 -20.27 30.55
CA GLU A 26 -8.03 -21.39 29.77
C GLU A 26 -7.51 -21.31 28.32
N GLU A 27 -7.36 -22.47 27.69
CA GLU A 27 -7.02 -22.58 26.28
C GLU A 27 -8.04 -23.44 25.56
N ARG A 28 -8.38 -23.02 24.32
CA ARG A 28 -9.30 -23.79 23.47
C ARG A 28 -8.84 -23.76 22.02
N ARG A 29 -9.18 -24.80 21.31
CA ARG A 29 -9.15 -24.85 19.86
C ARG A 29 -10.58 -24.87 19.35
N LEU A 30 -10.93 -23.92 18.49
CA LEU A 30 -12.27 -23.73 17.97
C LEU A 30 -12.26 -23.93 16.45
N SER A 31 -13.06 -24.86 15.94
CA SER A 31 -13.21 -25.06 14.51
C SER A 31 -14.03 -23.92 13.87
N HIS A 32 -13.66 -23.52 12.68
CA HIS A 32 -14.44 -22.55 11.93
C HIS A 32 -15.60 -23.25 11.19
N ARG A 33 -16.79 -22.70 11.02
CA ARG A 33 -17.18 -21.36 11.52
C ARG A 33 -18.09 -21.53 12.77
N ALA A 34 -18.87 -22.62 12.81
CA ALA A 34 -19.96 -22.80 13.76
C ALA A 34 -19.50 -22.83 15.24
N GLU A 35 -18.44 -23.62 15.55
CA GLU A 35 -17.96 -23.72 16.94
C GLU A 35 -17.40 -22.39 17.45
N ALA A 36 -16.64 -21.67 16.62
CA ALA A 36 -16.13 -20.36 16.99
C ALA A 36 -17.27 -19.35 17.23
N GLU A 37 -18.27 -19.29 16.33
CA GLU A 37 -19.44 -18.42 16.53
C GLU A 37 -20.19 -18.76 17.83
N GLN A 38 -20.47 -20.04 18.08
CA GLN A 38 -21.14 -20.49 19.30
C GLN A 38 -20.37 -20.06 20.56
N PHE A 39 -19.07 -20.25 20.56
CA PHE A 39 -18.23 -19.84 21.68
C PHE A 39 -18.29 -18.32 21.94
N TYR A 40 -18.05 -17.49 20.94
CA TYR A 40 -18.07 -16.03 21.14
C TYR A 40 -19.47 -15.52 21.50
N ARG A 41 -20.54 -16.09 20.92
CA ARG A 41 -21.92 -15.75 21.29
C ARG A 41 -22.24 -16.13 22.74
N SER A 42 -21.62 -17.21 23.30
CA SER A 42 -21.81 -17.57 24.70
C SER A 42 -21.20 -16.56 25.68
N LEU A 43 -20.29 -15.68 25.20
CA LEU A 43 -19.71 -14.60 25.98
C LEU A 43 -20.49 -13.27 25.88
N ALA A 44 -21.64 -13.27 25.19
CA ALA A 44 -22.45 -12.06 25.01
C ALA A 44 -22.77 -11.39 26.35
N GLY A 45 -22.69 -10.06 26.41
CA GLY A 45 -22.90 -9.28 27.63
C GLY A 45 -21.69 -9.18 28.56
N GLN A 46 -20.58 -9.86 28.26
CA GLN A 46 -19.32 -9.71 28.97
C GLN A 46 -18.43 -8.68 28.25
N GLU A 47 -17.53 -8.05 29.00
CA GLU A 47 -16.48 -7.22 28.43
C GLU A 47 -15.33 -8.11 27.92
N VAL A 48 -15.18 -8.19 26.58
CA VAL A 48 -14.22 -9.09 25.90
C VAL A 48 -13.31 -8.28 24.99
N ARG A 49 -12.02 -8.55 25.07
CA ARG A 49 -10.99 -8.02 24.17
C ARG A 49 -10.26 -9.16 23.49
N VAL A 50 -10.23 -9.17 22.16
CA VAL A 50 -9.56 -10.19 21.35
C VAL A 50 -8.36 -9.57 20.65
N GLY A 51 -7.18 -10.18 20.82
CA GLY A 51 -5.96 -9.80 20.11
C GLY A 51 -5.52 -10.87 19.12
N MET A 52 -5.25 -10.49 17.88
CA MET A 52 -4.76 -11.42 16.86
C MET A 52 -3.73 -10.78 15.93
N GLU A 53 -2.92 -11.61 15.27
CA GLU A 53 -2.04 -11.14 14.20
C GLU A 53 -2.85 -10.71 12.98
N ALA A 54 -2.47 -9.60 12.35
CA ALA A 54 -3.14 -9.14 11.13
C ALA A 54 -2.94 -10.14 9.99
N CYS A 55 -4.02 -10.76 9.52
CA CYS A 55 -4.06 -11.68 8.39
C CYS A 55 -5.15 -11.28 7.38
N GLY A 56 -5.24 -11.97 6.23
CA GLY A 56 -6.21 -11.61 5.17
C GLY A 56 -7.58 -12.31 5.28
N HIS A 57 -7.78 -13.22 6.24
CA HIS A 57 -8.90 -14.17 6.23
C HIS A 57 -9.93 -13.98 7.34
N TYR A 58 -9.85 -12.89 8.09
CA TYR A 58 -10.67 -12.65 9.29
C TYR A 58 -11.95 -11.78 9.14
N PRO A 59 -12.36 -11.26 7.98
CA PRO A 59 -13.48 -10.30 7.93
C PRO A 59 -14.78 -10.81 8.58
N TRP A 60 -15.12 -12.11 8.42
CA TRP A 60 -16.29 -12.70 9.06
C TRP A 60 -16.19 -12.68 10.59
N PHE A 61 -15.00 -12.90 11.11
CA PHE A 61 -14.73 -12.91 12.54
C PHE A 61 -14.78 -11.49 13.13
N GLU A 62 -14.21 -10.54 12.41
CA GLU A 62 -14.33 -9.11 12.80
C GLU A 62 -15.80 -8.66 12.84
N HIS A 63 -16.63 -9.07 11.86
CA HIS A 63 -18.07 -8.79 11.89
C HIS A 63 -18.74 -9.41 13.12
N LEU A 64 -18.44 -10.66 13.43
CA LEU A 64 -18.98 -11.32 14.62
C LEU A 64 -18.60 -10.60 15.91
N LEU A 65 -17.33 -10.21 16.06
CA LEU A 65 -16.89 -9.50 17.26
C LEU A 65 -17.54 -8.11 17.37
N ALA A 66 -17.68 -7.40 16.25
CA ALA A 66 -18.36 -6.10 16.20
C ALA A 66 -19.86 -6.22 16.53
N GLU A 67 -20.55 -7.26 16.04
CA GLU A 67 -21.96 -7.56 16.37
C GLU A 67 -22.13 -7.81 17.88
N LEU A 68 -21.17 -8.47 18.51
CA LEU A 68 -21.19 -8.76 19.94
C LEU A 68 -20.69 -7.60 20.82
N GLY A 69 -20.21 -6.50 20.21
CA GLY A 69 -19.64 -5.37 20.93
C GLY A 69 -18.26 -5.63 21.54
N PHE A 70 -17.52 -6.65 21.05
CA PHE A 70 -16.21 -7.01 21.55
C PHE A 70 -15.11 -6.18 20.87
N GLU A 71 -14.07 -5.85 21.63
CA GLU A 71 -12.92 -5.09 21.13
C GLU A 71 -11.93 -6.02 20.39
N LEU A 72 -11.64 -5.73 19.12
CA LEU A 72 -10.63 -6.44 18.34
C LEU A 72 -9.34 -5.61 18.21
N TRP A 73 -8.22 -6.18 18.65
CA TRP A 73 -6.88 -5.64 18.45
C TRP A 73 -6.14 -6.44 17.38
N LEU A 74 -5.78 -5.78 16.28
CA LEU A 74 -4.93 -6.35 15.26
C LEU A 74 -3.48 -5.93 15.48
N GLY A 75 -2.58 -6.90 15.52
CA GLY A 75 -1.17 -6.69 15.81
C GLY A 75 -0.27 -6.77 14.57
N ASP A 76 0.85 -6.04 14.63
CA ASP A 76 1.92 -6.10 13.62
C ASP A 76 2.66 -7.44 13.71
N ALA A 77 2.46 -8.32 12.73
CA ALA A 77 3.05 -9.65 12.64
C ALA A 77 4.58 -9.66 12.82
N ALA A 78 5.28 -8.69 12.26
CA ALA A 78 6.74 -8.62 12.36
C ALA A 78 7.20 -8.27 13.78
N LYS A 79 6.48 -7.38 14.46
CA LYS A 79 6.79 -6.99 15.85
C LYS A 79 6.40 -8.07 16.84
N ILE A 80 5.25 -8.74 16.64
CA ILE A 80 4.84 -9.90 17.44
C ILE A 80 5.92 -10.97 17.34
N ARG A 81 6.34 -11.34 16.12
CA ARG A 81 7.40 -12.34 15.92
C ARG A 81 8.73 -11.93 16.54
N ALA A 82 9.11 -10.65 16.46
CA ALA A 82 10.36 -10.15 17.04
C ALA A 82 10.36 -10.16 18.58
N SER A 83 9.19 -10.21 19.24
CA SER A 83 9.05 -10.28 20.69
C SER A 83 9.08 -11.72 21.25
N VAL A 84 9.02 -12.74 20.38
CA VAL A 84 9.10 -14.15 20.78
C VAL A 84 10.54 -14.52 21.13
N VAL A 85 10.79 -14.90 22.36
CA VAL A 85 12.13 -15.27 22.86
C VAL A 85 12.45 -16.75 22.60
N ARG A 86 11.43 -17.61 22.58
CA ARG A 86 11.59 -19.06 22.45
C ARG A 86 11.52 -19.52 20.99
N GLN A 87 12.40 -20.46 20.60
CA GLN A 87 12.44 -20.98 19.23
C GLN A 87 11.36 -22.02 18.90
N GLN A 88 10.72 -22.64 19.91
CA GLN A 88 9.67 -23.63 19.70
C GLN A 88 8.34 -22.93 19.39
N LYS A 89 7.87 -23.08 18.17
CA LYS A 89 6.60 -22.52 17.69
C LYS A 89 5.50 -23.58 17.76
N THR A 90 4.38 -23.26 18.42
CA THR A 90 3.12 -24.02 18.39
C THR A 90 1.97 -23.02 18.44
N ASP A 91 0.84 -23.32 17.79
CA ASP A 91 -0.37 -22.47 17.75
C ASP A 91 -0.82 -22.08 19.18
N ARG A 92 -0.73 -23.02 20.12
CA ARG A 92 -1.02 -22.80 21.54
C ARG A 92 -0.17 -21.69 22.15
N ARG A 93 1.15 -21.74 21.94
CA ARG A 93 2.09 -20.72 22.44
C ARG A 93 1.94 -19.38 21.76
N ASP A 94 1.56 -19.40 20.47
CA ASP A 94 1.31 -18.17 19.71
C ASP A 94 0.08 -17.46 20.30
N ALA A 95 -1.01 -18.17 20.59
CA ALA A 95 -2.19 -17.62 21.25
C ALA A 95 -1.89 -17.11 22.68
N GLU A 96 -1.15 -17.89 23.50
CA GLU A 96 -0.68 -17.47 24.83
C GLU A 96 0.17 -16.20 24.75
N HIS A 97 1.10 -16.13 23.81
CA HIS A 97 1.97 -14.97 23.63
C HIS A 97 1.18 -13.70 23.27
N LEU A 98 0.19 -13.81 22.37
CA LEU A 98 -0.70 -12.70 22.03
C LEU A 98 -1.46 -12.20 23.28
N GLN A 99 -2.02 -13.11 24.05
CA GLN A 99 -2.75 -12.80 25.29
C GLN A 99 -1.84 -12.12 26.33
N MET A 100 -0.61 -12.63 26.51
CA MET A 100 0.39 -12.04 27.40
C MET A 100 0.76 -10.61 26.99
N LEU A 101 1.03 -10.37 25.68
CA LEU A 101 1.34 -9.03 25.18
C LEU A 101 0.22 -8.03 25.46
N MET A 102 -1.05 -8.47 25.37
CA MET A 102 -2.21 -7.62 25.68
C MET A 102 -2.29 -7.29 27.17
N ARG A 103 -2.04 -8.24 28.06
CA ARG A 103 -2.02 -8.03 29.50
C ARG A 103 -0.92 -7.06 29.96
N GLU A 104 0.24 -7.15 29.31
CA GLU A 104 1.41 -6.33 29.64
C GLU A 104 1.38 -4.95 28.96
N ASP A 105 0.30 -4.59 28.26
CA ASP A 105 0.19 -3.38 27.42
C ASP A 105 1.33 -3.22 26.40
N ARG A 106 1.85 -4.35 25.91
CA ARG A 106 2.94 -4.43 24.94
C ARG A 106 2.49 -4.89 23.56
N PHE A 107 1.17 -5.10 23.39
CA PHE A 107 0.61 -5.55 22.12
C PHE A 107 0.86 -4.52 21.01
N PRO A 108 1.55 -4.87 19.91
CA PRO A 108 1.92 -3.93 18.87
C PRO A 108 0.75 -3.62 17.95
N ARG A 109 -0.27 -2.95 18.47
CA ARG A 109 -1.51 -2.61 17.77
C ARG A 109 -1.24 -1.81 16.51
N ILE A 110 -1.91 -2.20 15.42
CA ILE A 110 -1.87 -1.48 14.15
C ILE A 110 -3.16 -0.66 13.95
N TRP A 111 -3.06 0.38 13.15
CA TRP A 111 -4.24 1.08 12.65
C TRP A 111 -4.95 0.21 11.61
N VAL A 112 -6.25 0.07 11.75
CA VAL A 112 -7.12 -0.70 10.87
C VAL A 112 -8.06 0.27 10.15
N PRO A 113 -8.13 0.24 8.81
CA PRO A 113 -9.11 1.02 8.07
C PRO A 113 -10.52 0.47 8.28
N SER A 114 -11.54 1.31 8.09
CA SER A 114 -12.93 0.88 8.12
C SER A 114 -13.21 -0.20 7.06
N LEU A 115 -14.33 -0.91 7.21
CA LEU A 115 -14.75 -1.92 6.23
C LEU A 115 -14.95 -1.30 4.84
N GLU A 116 -15.59 -0.11 4.80
CA GLU A 116 -15.81 0.64 3.57
C GLU A 116 -14.48 1.07 2.92
N GLU A 117 -13.53 1.58 3.70
CA GLU A 117 -12.20 1.92 3.19
C GLU A 117 -11.46 0.69 2.63
N ARG A 118 -11.64 -0.47 3.26
CA ARG A 118 -11.07 -1.74 2.78
C ARG A 118 -11.71 -2.19 1.48
N ASP A 119 -13.03 -2.02 1.34
CA ASP A 119 -13.75 -2.35 0.11
C ASP A 119 -13.29 -1.45 -1.04
N VAL A 120 -13.19 -0.14 -0.83
CA VAL A 120 -12.64 0.78 -1.84
C VAL A 120 -11.18 0.45 -2.18
N ARG A 121 -10.38 -0.06 -1.24
CA ARG A 121 -9.04 -0.58 -1.57
C ARG A 121 -9.11 -1.80 -2.49
N GLN A 122 -10.10 -2.68 -2.31
CA GLN A 122 -10.30 -3.83 -3.21
C GLN A 122 -10.67 -3.38 -4.62
N LEU A 123 -11.51 -2.35 -4.77
CA LEU A 123 -11.79 -1.72 -6.06
C LEU A 123 -10.48 -1.30 -6.77
N LEU A 124 -9.59 -0.60 -6.06
CA LEU A 124 -8.31 -0.16 -6.62
C LEU A 124 -7.39 -1.33 -7.02
N VAL A 125 -7.31 -2.36 -6.18
CA VAL A 125 -6.52 -3.56 -6.43
C VAL A 125 -7.09 -4.34 -7.60
N HIS A 126 -8.41 -4.52 -7.66
CA HIS A 126 -9.09 -5.19 -8.77
C HIS A 126 -8.84 -4.46 -10.09
N ARG A 127 -9.06 -3.15 -10.12
CA ARG A 127 -8.75 -2.32 -11.29
C ARG A 127 -7.29 -2.48 -11.74
N HIS A 128 -6.35 -2.52 -10.81
CA HIS A 128 -4.92 -2.72 -11.12
C HIS A 128 -4.67 -4.09 -11.76
N LYS A 129 -5.29 -5.15 -11.25
CA LYS A 129 -5.19 -6.50 -11.84
C LYS A 129 -5.75 -6.55 -13.27
N GLN A 130 -6.85 -5.84 -13.54
CA GLN A 130 -7.39 -5.76 -14.91
C GLN A 130 -6.45 -5.01 -15.86
N VAL A 131 -5.81 -3.93 -15.40
CA VAL A 131 -4.76 -3.24 -16.19
C VAL A 131 -3.56 -4.15 -16.48
N GLN A 132 -3.15 -4.97 -15.51
CA GLN A 132 -2.09 -5.96 -15.73
C GLN A 132 -2.51 -7.05 -16.72
N ALA A 133 -3.78 -7.53 -16.66
CA ALA A 133 -4.33 -8.49 -17.61
C ALA A 133 -4.37 -7.90 -19.03
N ARG A 134 -4.82 -6.66 -19.18
CA ARG A 134 -4.78 -5.92 -20.45
C ARG A 134 -3.36 -5.84 -21.02
N THR A 135 -2.38 -5.49 -20.19
CA THR A 135 -0.97 -5.41 -20.61
C THR A 135 -0.46 -6.76 -21.09
N ARG A 136 -0.77 -7.84 -20.39
CA ARG A 136 -0.41 -9.21 -20.79
C ARG A 136 -1.06 -9.58 -22.13
N THR A 137 -2.34 -9.27 -22.31
CA THR A 137 -3.07 -9.53 -23.56
C THR A 137 -2.45 -8.74 -24.73
N LYS A 138 -2.15 -7.45 -24.53
CA LYS A 138 -1.46 -6.62 -25.52
C LYS A 138 -0.07 -7.19 -25.88
N ASN A 139 0.70 -7.64 -24.91
CA ASN A 139 2.02 -8.25 -25.17
C ASN A 139 1.90 -9.54 -25.99
N GLN A 140 0.87 -10.36 -25.76
CA GLN A 140 0.64 -11.58 -26.54
C GLN A 140 0.24 -11.26 -28.00
N LEU A 141 -0.62 -10.26 -28.21
CA LEU A 141 -0.98 -9.78 -29.56
C LEU A 141 0.23 -9.17 -30.28
N HIS A 142 1.04 -8.40 -29.56
CA HIS A 142 2.26 -7.82 -30.10
C HIS A 142 3.27 -8.91 -30.52
N ALA A 143 3.46 -9.95 -29.70
CA ALA A 143 4.33 -11.07 -30.06
C ALA A 143 3.82 -11.81 -31.31
N LEU A 144 2.50 -11.98 -31.44
CA LEU A 144 1.90 -12.57 -32.63
C LEU A 144 2.12 -11.68 -33.86
N ALA A 145 1.94 -10.36 -33.76
CA ALA A 145 2.24 -9.43 -34.86
C ALA A 145 3.72 -9.46 -35.27
N MET A 146 4.62 -9.48 -34.27
CA MET A 146 6.07 -9.57 -34.54
C MET A 146 6.45 -10.88 -35.25
N SER A 147 5.82 -12.00 -34.97
CA SER A 147 6.06 -13.26 -35.66
C SER A 147 5.69 -13.23 -37.13
N GLN A 148 4.87 -12.26 -37.55
CA GLN A 148 4.48 -11.98 -38.93
C GLN A 148 5.25 -10.78 -39.53
N GLY A 149 6.34 -10.33 -38.91
CA GLY A 149 7.16 -9.22 -39.39
C GLY A 149 6.62 -7.81 -39.09
N VAL A 150 5.52 -7.69 -38.36
CA VAL A 150 4.93 -6.38 -38.02
C VAL A 150 5.57 -5.80 -36.76
N GLN A 151 6.43 -4.78 -36.91
CA GLN A 151 7.22 -4.18 -35.82
C GLN A 151 6.61 -2.88 -35.23
N LYS A 152 5.29 -2.71 -35.26
CA LYS A 152 4.62 -1.45 -34.86
C LYS A 152 4.18 -1.46 -33.40
N LYS A 153 5.12 -1.41 -32.46
CA LYS A 153 4.86 -1.58 -31.01
C LYS A 153 3.74 -0.70 -30.44
N TRP A 154 3.73 0.58 -30.75
CA TRP A 154 2.74 1.53 -30.19
C TRP A 154 1.55 1.77 -31.09
N LYS A 155 1.73 1.63 -32.40
CA LYS A 155 0.70 1.88 -33.40
C LYS A 155 -0.32 0.76 -33.53
N LEU A 156 -0.03 -0.44 -33.02
CA LEU A 156 -0.98 -1.58 -32.99
C LEU A 156 -2.28 -1.30 -32.22
N TRP A 157 -2.26 -0.33 -31.31
CA TRP A 157 -3.42 0.00 -30.48
C TRP A 157 -4.25 1.18 -31.01
N THR A 158 -3.91 1.70 -32.15
CA THR A 158 -4.74 2.64 -32.93
C THR A 158 -5.75 1.87 -33.79
N ALA A 159 -6.81 2.53 -34.29
CA ALA A 159 -7.78 1.90 -35.18
C ALA A 159 -7.11 1.26 -36.42
N ALA A 160 -6.18 1.96 -37.04
CA ALA A 160 -5.43 1.44 -38.19
C ALA A 160 -4.53 0.24 -37.81
N GLY A 161 -3.86 0.29 -36.68
CA GLY A 161 -3.03 -0.82 -36.18
C GLY A 161 -3.87 -2.04 -35.82
N ARG A 162 -5.07 -1.82 -35.28
CA ARG A 162 -6.05 -2.88 -34.99
C ARG A 162 -6.50 -3.57 -36.27
N ALA A 163 -6.89 -2.80 -37.29
CA ALA A 163 -7.28 -3.33 -38.59
C ALA A 163 -6.14 -4.13 -39.26
N GLU A 164 -4.90 -3.65 -39.18
CA GLU A 164 -3.71 -4.38 -39.66
C GLU A 164 -3.52 -5.69 -38.93
N LEU A 165 -3.68 -5.69 -37.59
CA LEU A 165 -3.58 -6.90 -36.76
C LEU A 165 -4.69 -7.93 -37.11
N GLU A 166 -5.89 -7.45 -37.45
CA GLU A 166 -7.01 -8.28 -37.86
C GLU A 166 -6.87 -8.85 -39.28
N SER A 167 -6.18 -8.14 -40.18
CA SER A 167 -5.93 -8.55 -41.57
C SER A 167 -4.76 -9.52 -41.75
N LEU A 168 -3.95 -9.78 -40.68
CA LEU A 168 -2.80 -10.70 -40.78
C LEU A 168 -3.24 -12.10 -41.22
N GLU A 169 -2.59 -12.62 -42.28
CA GLU A 169 -2.77 -14.01 -42.68
C GLU A 169 -2.08 -14.95 -41.71
N LEU A 170 -2.87 -15.75 -41.02
CA LEU A 170 -2.41 -16.64 -39.96
C LEU A 170 -2.93 -18.06 -40.17
N LEU A 171 -2.16 -19.06 -39.74
CA LEU A 171 -2.64 -20.43 -39.67
C LEU A 171 -3.85 -20.53 -38.71
N PRO A 172 -4.72 -21.54 -38.88
CA PRO A 172 -6.04 -21.60 -38.19
C PRO A 172 -5.99 -21.37 -36.67
N TYR A 173 -5.07 -22.02 -35.96
CA TYR A 173 -4.95 -21.87 -34.50
C TYR A 173 -4.38 -20.49 -34.09
N ALA A 174 -3.48 -19.94 -34.85
CA ALA A 174 -2.97 -18.59 -34.62
C ALA A 174 -4.05 -17.53 -34.86
N ALA A 175 -4.86 -17.70 -35.93
CA ALA A 175 -6.00 -16.86 -36.22
C ALA A 175 -7.09 -16.96 -35.13
N GLN A 176 -7.39 -18.16 -34.64
CA GLN A 176 -8.29 -18.38 -33.51
C GLN A 176 -7.78 -17.68 -32.25
N ARG A 177 -6.50 -17.87 -31.90
CA ARG A 177 -5.86 -17.21 -30.76
C ARG A 177 -5.94 -15.69 -30.87
N ARG A 178 -5.66 -15.10 -32.04
CA ARG A 178 -5.81 -13.66 -32.28
C ARG A 178 -7.22 -13.19 -31.95
N ARG A 179 -8.25 -13.82 -32.51
CA ARG A 179 -9.67 -13.46 -32.27
C ARG A 179 -9.99 -13.49 -30.77
N GLN A 180 -9.61 -14.54 -30.07
CA GLN A 180 -9.84 -14.67 -28.63
C GLN A 180 -9.12 -13.58 -27.82
N LEU A 181 -7.87 -13.25 -28.17
CA LEU A 181 -7.11 -12.21 -27.49
C LEU A 181 -7.68 -10.81 -27.76
N LEU A 182 -8.16 -10.53 -28.96
CA LEU A 182 -8.80 -9.27 -29.30
C LEU A 182 -10.13 -9.11 -28.57
N HIS A 183 -10.98 -10.12 -28.56
CA HIS A 183 -12.23 -10.11 -27.79
C HIS A 183 -11.96 -9.88 -26.28
N ARG A 184 -10.96 -10.59 -25.74
CA ARG A 184 -10.55 -10.38 -24.33
C ARG A 184 -10.02 -8.97 -24.07
N LEU A 185 -9.28 -8.39 -25.02
CA LEU A 185 -8.78 -7.02 -24.91
C LEU A 185 -9.93 -6.02 -24.84
N ASP A 186 -10.93 -6.16 -25.69
CA ASP A 186 -12.09 -5.27 -25.73
C ASP A 186 -12.91 -5.34 -24.44
N ALA A 187 -13.14 -6.55 -23.92
CA ALA A 187 -13.81 -6.75 -22.63
C ALA A 187 -13.03 -6.09 -21.48
N LEU A 188 -11.70 -6.30 -21.41
CA LEU A 188 -10.86 -5.70 -20.40
C LEU A 188 -10.84 -4.15 -20.48
N GLU A 189 -10.87 -3.57 -21.67
CA GLU A 189 -10.92 -2.12 -21.83
C GLU A 189 -12.24 -1.53 -21.36
N ALA A 190 -13.37 -2.20 -21.63
CA ALA A 190 -14.69 -1.81 -21.12
C ALA A 190 -14.77 -1.90 -19.58
N GLU A 191 -14.30 -3.01 -19.01
CA GLU A 191 -14.24 -3.20 -17.55
C GLU A 191 -13.36 -2.14 -16.87
N ILE A 192 -12.16 -1.88 -17.39
CA ILE A 192 -11.25 -0.86 -16.84
C ILE A 192 -11.90 0.54 -16.92
N ALA A 193 -12.62 0.84 -17.99
CA ALA A 193 -13.32 2.12 -18.12
C ALA A 193 -14.44 2.26 -17.06
N ALA A 194 -15.19 1.21 -16.79
CA ALA A 194 -16.19 1.18 -15.72
C ALA A 194 -15.55 1.38 -14.35
N LEU A 195 -14.48 0.64 -14.04
CA LEU A 195 -13.74 0.76 -12.78
C LEU A 195 -13.10 2.16 -12.60
N ASN A 196 -12.65 2.79 -13.70
CA ASN A 196 -12.14 4.16 -13.63
C ASN A 196 -13.23 5.15 -13.20
N ARG A 197 -14.46 5.03 -13.74
CA ARG A 197 -15.59 5.86 -13.32
C ARG A 197 -15.91 5.69 -11.83
N GLN A 198 -15.92 4.44 -11.33
CA GLN A 198 -16.12 4.18 -9.91
C GLN A 198 -15.03 4.83 -9.05
N VAL A 199 -13.76 4.74 -9.45
CA VAL A 199 -12.65 5.41 -8.75
C VAL A 199 -12.82 6.92 -8.76
N GLU A 200 -13.28 7.52 -9.85
CA GLU A 200 -13.53 8.96 -9.95
C GLU A 200 -14.66 9.40 -9.01
N GLU A 201 -15.75 8.63 -8.90
CA GLU A 201 -16.83 8.91 -7.93
C GLU A 201 -16.33 8.81 -6.49
N GLU A 202 -15.57 7.78 -6.16
CA GLU A 202 -14.95 7.63 -4.84
C GLU A 202 -14.03 8.81 -4.47
N VAL A 203 -13.31 9.35 -5.43
CA VAL A 203 -12.46 10.54 -5.24
C VAL A 203 -13.29 11.79 -4.98
N LYS A 204 -14.40 11.99 -5.70
CA LYS A 204 -15.29 13.16 -5.51
C LYS A 204 -15.83 13.23 -4.07
N GLY A 205 -16.17 12.09 -3.49
CA GLY A 205 -16.61 11.98 -2.10
C GLY A 205 -15.53 12.20 -1.04
N ARG A 206 -14.26 12.38 -1.45
CA ARG A 206 -13.11 12.48 -0.52
C ARG A 206 -12.27 13.74 -0.77
N PRO A 207 -12.53 14.85 -0.06
CA PRO A 207 -11.81 16.11 -0.24
C PRO A 207 -10.28 15.98 -0.16
N ALA A 208 -9.80 15.10 0.72
CA ALA A 208 -8.37 14.79 0.86
C ALA A 208 -7.76 14.23 -0.44
N ALA A 209 -8.46 13.34 -1.15
CA ALA A 209 -8.00 12.80 -2.43
C ALA A 209 -8.01 13.88 -3.53
N VAL A 210 -9.08 14.69 -3.60
CA VAL A 210 -9.18 15.83 -4.53
C VAL A 210 -8.00 16.78 -4.32
N LYS A 211 -7.68 17.08 -3.06
CA LYS A 211 -6.55 17.94 -2.69
C LYS A 211 -5.21 17.37 -3.16
N LEU A 212 -4.96 16.08 -2.97
CA LEU A 212 -3.74 15.43 -3.47
C LEU A 212 -3.61 15.49 -4.99
N MET A 213 -4.71 15.47 -5.74
CA MET A 213 -4.70 15.57 -7.20
C MET A 213 -4.23 16.94 -7.71
N THR A 214 -4.17 17.97 -6.87
CA THR A 214 -3.55 19.25 -7.24
C THR A 214 -2.04 19.12 -7.46
N HIS A 215 -1.40 18.06 -6.91
CA HIS A 215 0.02 17.81 -7.13
C HIS A 215 0.27 17.28 -8.56
N PRO A 216 1.17 17.91 -9.36
CA PRO A 216 1.49 17.44 -10.69
C PRO A 216 1.94 15.99 -10.73
N GLY A 217 1.30 15.18 -11.58
CA GLY A 217 1.61 13.75 -11.73
C GLY A 217 0.85 12.81 -10.79
N VAL A 218 -0.02 13.35 -9.94
CA VAL A 218 -0.90 12.56 -9.06
C VAL A 218 -2.31 12.53 -9.70
N GLY A 219 -2.75 11.36 -10.08
CA GLY A 219 -4.10 11.13 -10.61
C GLY A 219 -5.03 10.48 -9.58
N PRO A 220 -6.32 10.25 -9.96
CA PRO A 220 -7.35 9.72 -9.06
C PRO A 220 -6.93 8.44 -8.32
N VAL A 221 -6.41 7.46 -9.04
CA VAL A 221 -5.99 6.16 -8.48
C VAL A 221 -4.89 6.34 -7.43
N THR A 222 -3.89 7.20 -7.71
CA THR A 222 -2.77 7.42 -6.78
C THR A 222 -3.23 8.21 -5.56
N ALA A 223 -4.04 9.24 -5.75
CA ALA A 223 -4.57 10.06 -4.67
C ALA A 223 -5.44 9.22 -3.71
N LEU A 224 -6.39 8.47 -4.26
CA LEU A 224 -7.27 7.61 -3.48
C LEU A 224 -6.51 6.51 -2.75
N ALA A 225 -5.58 5.81 -3.44
CA ALA A 225 -4.74 4.79 -2.82
C ALA A 225 -3.87 5.36 -1.68
N MET A 226 -3.36 6.59 -1.84
CA MET A 226 -2.57 7.26 -0.82
C MET A 226 -3.41 7.57 0.43
N VAL A 227 -4.58 8.19 0.27
CA VAL A 227 -5.50 8.54 1.36
C VAL A 227 -5.91 7.28 2.13
N LEU A 228 -6.44 6.29 1.43
CA LEU A 228 -6.92 5.05 2.04
C LEU A 228 -5.81 4.27 2.75
N THR A 229 -4.56 4.28 2.24
CA THR A 229 -3.47 3.50 2.84
C THR A 229 -2.76 4.24 3.96
N LEU A 230 -2.61 5.55 3.83
CA LEU A 230 -2.00 6.35 4.88
C LEU A 230 -2.93 6.46 6.10
N GLY A 231 -4.25 6.60 5.89
CA GLY A 231 -5.20 6.90 6.95
C GLY A 231 -4.94 8.27 7.60
N PRO A 232 -5.27 8.45 8.88
CA PRO A 232 -5.02 9.69 9.61
C PRO A 232 -3.52 10.05 9.57
N ALA A 233 -3.19 11.25 9.08
CA ALA A 233 -1.80 11.67 8.90
C ALA A 233 -1.08 11.84 10.24
N GLU A 234 -1.81 12.17 11.29
CA GLU A 234 -1.35 12.43 12.67
C GLU A 234 -0.68 11.21 13.31
N ARG A 235 -1.05 10.01 12.87
CA ARG A 235 -0.42 8.76 13.36
C ARG A 235 1.06 8.62 12.99
N PHE A 236 1.55 9.47 12.08
CA PHE A 236 2.97 9.51 11.71
C PHE A 236 3.64 10.74 12.33
N ARG A 237 4.70 10.50 13.09
CA ARG A 237 5.49 11.58 13.70
C ARG A 237 6.07 12.55 12.67
N ASP A 238 6.56 12.02 11.55
CA ASP A 238 7.22 12.78 10.50
C ASP A 238 7.20 12.06 9.13
N GLY A 239 7.56 12.76 8.07
CA GLY A 239 7.61 12.22 6.71
C GLY A 239 8.65 11.09 6.50
N ARG A 240 9.66 10.93 7.38
CA ARG A 240 10.62 9.82 7.30
C ARG A 240 9.92 8.51 7.61
N LYS A 241 9.00 8.52 8.59
CA LYS A 241 8.17 7.37 8.95
C LYS A 241 7.24 6.95 7.82
N VAL A 242 6.72 7.92 7.05
CA VAL A 242 5.92 7.63 5.84
C VAL A 242 6.76 6.93 4.76
N GLY A 243 7.98 7.41 4.52
CA GLY A 243 8.90 6.74 3.60
C GLY A 243 9.22 5.29 4.00
N SER A 244 9.36 5.03 5.30
CA SER A 244 9.53 3.68 5.87
C SER A 244 8.27 2.83 5.70
N TYR A 245 7.11 3.39 6.03
CA TYR A 245 5.81 2.71 5.94
C TYR A 245 5.50 2.20 4.53
N PHE A 246 5.86 2.97 3.50
CA PHE A 246 5.75 2.54 2.10
C PHE A 246 6.93 1.71 1.60
N GLY A 247 7.91 1.42 2.45
CA GLY A 247 9.09 0.62 2.10
C GLY A 247 9.97 1.22 1.02
N LEU A 248 10.02 2.57 0.94
CA LEU A 248 10.82 3.34 -0.01
C LEU A 248 12.17 3.79 0.55
N ILE A 249 12.54 3.31 1.74
CA ILE A 249 13.86 3.55 2.34
C ILE A 249 14.77 2.35 2.09
N PRO A 250 16.09 2.55 1.94
CA PRO A 250 17.02 1.43 1.86
C PRO A 250 17.03 0.64 3.18
N SER A 251 17.26 -0.66 3.08
CA SER A 251 17.71 -1.45 4.23
C SER A 251 19.14 -1.04 4.60
N GLU A 252 19.48 -1.10 5.87
CA GLU A 252 20.79 -0.71 6.38
C GLU A 252 21.37 -1.81 7.26
N TYR A 253 22.62 -2.18 6.99
CA TYR A 253 23.39 -3.18 7.72
C TYR A 253 24.75 -2.57 8.16
N SER A 254 24.67 -1.35 8.71
CA SER A 254 25.86 -0.60 9.12
C SER A 254 26.39 -1.08 10.45
N SER A 255 27.72 -1.24 10.55
CA SER A 255 28.45 -1.58 11.78
C SER A 255 29.84 -0.96 11.76
N GLY A 256 30.42 -0.68 12.92
CA GLY A 256 31.79 -0.18 13.05
C GLY A 256 32.05 1.12 12.28
N GLY A 257 31.08 2.04 12.23
CA GLY A 257 31.22 3.32 11.50
C GLY A 257 31.10 3.21 9.97
N ARG A 258 30.95 2.02 9.41
CA ARG A 258 30.77 1.81 7.95
C ARG A 258 29.29 1.68 7.59
N GLN A 259 28.80 2.63 6.79
CA GLN A 259 27.42 2.61 6.30
C GLN A 259 27.28 1.63 5.12
N ARG A 260 26.41 0.62 5.27
CA ARG A 260 26.08 -0.35 4.23
C ARG A 260 24.58 -0.30 3.93
N LEU A 261 24.23 0.36 2.83
CA LEU A 261 22.86 0.46 2.36
C LEU A 261 22.59 -0.62 1.31
N GLY A 262 21.47 -1.35 1.51
CA GLY A 262 20.97 -2.37 0.58
C GLY A 262 19.86 -1.84 -0.33
N HIS A 263 19.06 -2.77 -0.84
CA HIS A 263 17.84 -2.44 -1.58
C HIS A 263 16.81 -1.77 -0.66
N ILE A 264 15.74 -1.22 -1.26
CA ILE A 264 14.63 -0.70 -0.46
C ILE A 264 14.00 -1.81 0.39
N SER A 265 13.49 -1.46 1.58
CA SER A 265 12.96 -2.43 2.55
C SER A 265 11.74 -3.21 2.02
N LYS A 266 11.01 -2.65 1.04
CA LYS A 266 9.78 -3.21 0.44
C LYS A 266 8.66 -3.51 1.45
N GLN A 267 8.72 -2.97 2.65
CA GLN A 267 7.65 -3.06 3.64
C GLN A 267 6.36 -2.38 3.15
N GLY A 268 5.23 -2.75 3.74
CA GLY A 268 3.93 -2.18 3.41
C GLY A 268 3.44 -2.53 2.00
N SER A 269 2.50 -1.75 1.48
CA SER A 269 1.78 -2.03 0.24
C SER A 269 2.66 -1.96 -1.02
N SER A 270 2.85 -3.07 -1.70
CA SER A 270 3.55 -3.12 -3.00
C SER A 270 2.78 -2.34 -4.08
N PHE A 271 1.46 -2.36 -4.02
CA PHE A 271 0.59 -1.63 -4.94
C PHE A 271 0.78 -0.11 -4.83
N VAL A 272 0.74 0.44 -3.61
CA VAL A 272 0.94 1.89 -3.40
C VAL A 272 2.38 2.29 -3.77
N ARG A 273 3.37 1.46 -3.45
CA ARG A 273 4.76 1.69 -3.91
C ARG A 273 4.87 1.80 -5.42
N PHE A 274 4.22 0.88 -6.15
CA PHE A 274 4.15 0.93 -7.61
C PHE A 274 3.53 2.26 -8.09
N LEU A 275 2.37 2.64 -7.55
CA LEU A 275 1.69 3.89 -7.91
C LEU A 275 2.56 5.13 -7.63
N LEU A 276 3.25 5.17 -6.49
CA LEU A 276 4.14 6.27 -6.12
C LEU A 276 5.35 6.38 -7.07
N VAL A 277 5.88 5.25 -7.56
CA VAL A 277 6.97 5.25 -8.54
C VAL A 277 6.50 5.78 -9.89
N GLU A 278 5.33 5.36 -10.36
CA GLU A 278 4.74 5.85 -11.62
C GLU A 278 4.36 7.33 -11.53
N ALA A 279 3.68 7.74 -10.45
CA ALA A 279 3.33 9.13 -10.19
C ALA A 279 4.60 10.00 -10.03
N GLY A 280 5.64 9.49 -9.38
CA GLY A 280 6.92 10.18 -9.21
C GLY A 280 7.61 10.46 -10.55
N GLN A 281 7.57 9.52 -11.50
CA GLN A 281 8.10 9.75 -12.84
C GLN A 281 7.31 10.81 -13.61
N SER A 282 5.97 10.81 -13.46
CA SER A 282 5.11 11.84 -14.05
C SER A 282 5.35 13.20 -13.39
N ALA A 283 5.44 13.24 -12.06
CA ALA A 283 5.74 14.44 -11.31
C ALA A 283 7.10 15.04 -11.66
N ALA A 284 8.15 14.21 -11.82
CA ALA A 284 9.48 14.68 -12.21
C ALA A 284 9.54 15.36 -13.59
N ARG A 285 8.56 15.10 -14.45
CA ARG A 285 8.43 15.79 -15.76
C ARG A 285 7.71 17.14 -15.66
N LYS A 286 6.83 17.30 -14.64
CA LYS A 286 5.93 18.45 -14.52
C LYS A 286 6.31 19.40 -13.38
N ASP A 287 7.00 18.93 -12.35
CA ASP A 287 7.47 19.68 -11.20
C ASP A 287 8.97 19.98 -11.33
N ALA A 288 9.32 21.25 -11.36
CA ALA A 288 10.71 21.69 -11.59
C ALA A 288 11.69 21.19 -10.52
N GLU A 289 11.29 21.14 -9.25
CA GLU A 289 12.15 20.71 -8.14
C GLU A 289 12.38 19.19 -8.20
N LEU A 290 11.31 18.38 -8.36
CA LEU A 290 11.44 16.95 -8.51
C LEU A 290 12.19 16.57 -9.78
N GLY A 291 12.04 17.35 -10.86
CA GLY A 291 12.78 17.17 -12.10
C GLY A 291 14.29 17.43 -11.93
N ARG A 292 14.66 18.51 -11.25
CA ARG A 292 16.08 18.80 -10.91
C ARG A 292 16.65 17.70 -10.02
N PHE A 293 15.90 17.27 -9.01
CA PHE A 293 16.31 16.20 -8.10
C PHE A 293 16.52 14.88 -8.85
N TYR A 294 15.59 14.51 -9.75
CA TYR A 294 15.70 13.31 -10.58
C TYR A 294 16.94 13.33 -11.45
N ARG A 295 17.18 14.43 -12.21
CA ARG A 295 18.34 14.57 -13.10
C ARG A 295 19.65 14.51 -12.33
N ARG A 296 19.78 15.28 -11.23
CA ARG A 296 20.99 15.29 -10.39
C ARG A 296 21.31 13.90 -9.83
N LEU A 297 20.31 13.15 -9.39
CA LEU A 297 20.51 11.82 -8.83
C LEU A 297 20.79 10.80 -9.93
N GLY A 298 20.11 10.89 -11.06
CA GLY A 298 20.28 10.00 -12.21
C GLY A 298 21.63 10.14 -12.90
N ALA A 299 22.27 11.32 -12.83
CA ALA A 299 23.64 11.56 -13.32
C ALA A 299 24.71 10.89 -12.45
N ARG A 300 24.45 10.75 -11.14
CA ARG A 300 25.41 10.16 -10.17
C ARG A 300 25.19 8.70 -9.88
N LYS A 301 23.96 8.20 -10.07
CA LYS A 301 23.53 6.86 -9.72
C LYS A 301 22.64 6.29 -10.83
N HIS A 302 22.33 5.00 -10.75
CA HIS A 302 21.45 4.35 -11.72
C HIS A 302 20.05 5.00 -11.73
N ARG A 303 19.44 5.15 -12.93
CA ARG A 303 18.11 5.80 -13.12
C ARG A 303 16.99 5.18 -12.29
N ALA A 304 17.05 3.85 -12.05
CA ALA A 304 16.06 3.17 -11.21
C ALA A 304 16.10 3.68 -9.75
N LEU A 305 17.28 3.94 -9.19
CA LEU A 305 17.45 4.54 -7.86
C LEU A 305 16.86 5.96 -7.82
N ALA A 306 17.10 6.75 -8.87
CA ALA A 306 16.54 8.09 -8.97
C ALA A 306 15.00 8.08 -8.98
N LYS A 307 14.35 7.14 -9.70
CA LYS A 307 12.90 6.97 -9.70
C LYS A 307 12.34 6.69 -8.31
N VAL A 308 12.94 5.76 -7.57
CA VAL A 308 12.51 5.40 -6.22
C VAL A 308 12.73 6.55 -5.23
N ALA A 309 13.84 7.28 -5.36
CA ALA A 309 14.11 8.45 -4.52
C ALA A 309 13.08 9.57 -4.76
N VAL A 310 12.68 9.80 -6.01
CA VAL A 310 11.58 10.74 -6.34
C VAL A 310 10.26 10.25 -5.76
N ALA A 311 9.94 8.96 -5.90
CA ALA A 311 8.73 8.37 -5.32
C ALA A 311 8.67 8.58 -3.79
N ARG A 312 9.80 8.39 -3.09
CA ARG A 312 9.90 8.68 -1.65
C ARG A 312 9.66 10.17 -1.36
N LYS A 313 10.26 11.07 -2.13
CA LYS A 313 10.08 12.51 -1.95
C LYS A 313 8.62 12.91 -2.22
N LEU A 314 8.00 12.34 -3.26
CA LEU A 314 6.58 12.52 -3.54
C LEU A 314 5.70 12.03 -2.39
N ALA A 315 5.94 10.82 -1.87
CA ALA A 315 5.18 10.28 -0.74
C ALA A 315 5.20 11.22 0.49
N VAL A 316 6.37 11.79 0.80
CA VAL A 316 6.51 12.78 1.88
C VAL A 316 5.73 14.06 1.59
N ARG A 317 5.74 14.56 0.34
CA ARG A 317 4.96 15.74 -0.05
C ARG A 317 3.46 15.50 0.08
N LEU A 318 2.98 14.36 -0.40
CA LEU A 318 1.56 14.00 -0.30
C LEU A 318 1.14 13.84 1.18
N TYR A 319 2.01 13.29 2.01
CA TYR A 319 1.78 13.25 3.46
C TYR A 319 1.66 14.65 4.08
N LEU A 320 2.57 15.58 3.74
CA LEU A 320 2.50 16.95 4.23
C LEU A 320 1.23 17.66 3.77
N MET A 321 0.81 17.43 2.52
CA MET A 321 -0.45 17.97 2.01
C MET A 321 -1.66 17.44 2.80
N LEU A 322 -1.66 16.17 3.21
CA LEU A 322 -2.72 15.59 4.04
C LEU A 322 -2.67 16.12 5.48
N ARG A 323 -1.49 16.17 6.07
CA ARG A 323 -1.30 16.56 7.47
C ARG A 323 -1.65 18.03 7.73
N GLU A 324 -1.22 18.92 6.85
CA GLU A 324 -1.41 20.36 6.97
C GLU A 324 -2.63 20.85 6.18
N ASP A 325 -3.40 19.95 5.62
CA ASP A 325 -4.57 20.22 4.77
C ASP A 325 -4.28 21.14 3.57
N TRP A 326 -3.09 21.02 2.97
CA TRP A 326 -2.61 21.89 1.90
C TRP A 326 -2.92 21.38 0.49
N THR A 327 -3.16 22.34 -0.42
CA THR A 327 -3.02 22.13 -1.87
C THR A 327 -1.54 22.12 -2.26
N TYR A 328 -1.23 21.67 -3.47
CA TYR A 328 0.14 21.73 -4.00
C TYR A 328 0.72 23.17 -4.02
N ALA A 329 -0.11 24.17 -4.34
CA ALA A 329 0.34 25.56 -4.33
C ALA A 329 0.75 26.04 -2.93
N GLN A 330 0.01 25.67 -1.89
CA GLN A 330 0.35 25.96 -0.50
C GLN A 330 1.61 25.23 -0.05
N LEU A 331 1.76 23.96 -0.41
CA LEU A 331 3.01 23.21 -0.16
C LEU A 331 4.23 23.91 -0.77
N CYS A 332 4.13 24.39 -2.02
CA CYS A 332 5.24 25.10 -2.66
C CYS A 332 5.62 26.38 -1.93
N ARG A 333 4.63 27.16 -1.46
CA ARG A 333 4.88 28.39 -0.68
C ARG A 333 5.60 28.09 0.64
N ALA A 334 5.12 27.07 1.37
CA ALA A 334 5.73 26.66 2.63
C ALA A 334 7.18 26.18 2.46
N VAL A 335 7.47 25.44 1.40
CA VAL A 335 8.84 24.98 1.07
C VAL A 335 9.77 26.16 0.76
N VAL A 336 9.29 27.18 0.05
CA VAL A 336 10.06 28.39 -0.24
C VAL A 336 10.36 29.17 1.03
N GLN A 337 9.39 29.33 1.93
CA GLN A 337 9.56 30.03 3.21
C GLN A 337 10.50 29.29 4.18
N ALA A 338 10.49 27.96 4.16
CA ALA A 338 11.37 27.13 5.00
C ALA A 338 12.82 27.04 4.47
N SER A 339 13.09 27.47 3.24
CA SER A 339 14.45 27.54 2.70
C SER A 339 15.13 28.77 3.27
N PRO A 340 16.25 28.66 4.05
CA PRO A 340 16.95 29.84 4.53
C PRO A 340 17.34 30.66 3.31
N SER A 341 16.86 31.92 3.28
CA SER A 341 17.35 32.93 2.38
C SER A 341 18.87 33.00 2.53
N HIS A 342 19.61 32.73 1.45
CA HIS A 342 21.01 33.12 1.39
C HIS A 342 21.00 34.65 1.47
N SER A 343 21.06 35.17 2.68
CA SER A 343 21.47 36.57 2.89
C SER A 343 22.92 36.64 2.44
N VAL A 344 23.11 37.16 1.25
CA VAL A 344 24.39 37.71 0.81
C VAL A 344 24.65 38.89 1.73
N ALA A 345 25.21 38.63 2.91
CA ALA A 345 25.88 39.65 3.69
C ALA A 345 27.21 39.92 2.97
N ALA A 346 27.19 40.97 2.21
CA ALA A 346 28.40 41.61 1.74
C ALA A 346 29.23 42.03 2.96
N SER A 347 30.21 41.27 3.36
CA SER A 347 31.28 41.74 4.22
C SER A 347 32.29 42.45 3.35
N LYS A 348 32.07 43.76 3.14
CA LYS A 348 33.11 44.67 2.74
C LYS A 348 33.90 45.07 3.99
N ASN A 349 35.23 45.07 3.80
CA ASN A 349 36.25 45.81 4.52
C ASN A 349 36.66 45.33 5.92
N ARG A 350 37.79 44.65 5.97
CA ARG A 350 38.81 44.96 6.97
C ARG A 350 40.03 45.51 6.24
N PRO A 351 40.53 46.70 6.64
CA PRO A 351 41.86 47.19 6.20
C PRO A 351 42.95 46.40 6.92
N LEU A 352 44.06 46.28 6.23
CA LEU A 352 45.37 45.85 6.76
C LEU A 352 45.86 46.88 7.77
N GLU A 353 46.23 46.43 8.96
CA GLU A 353 47.37 46.88 9.76
C GLU A 353 47.95 45.69 10.53
#